data_6d01cef1abd70d28fff60c36f75ddfe2
#
_entry.id   6d01cef1abd70d28fff60c36f75ddfe2
#
_cell.length_a   1.000
_cell.length_b   1.000
_cell.length_c   1.000
_cell.angle_alpha   90.00
_cell.angle_beta   90.00
_cell.angle_gamma   90.00
#
_symmetry.space_group_name_H-M   'P 1'
#
loop_
_entity.id
_entity.type
_entity.pdbx_description
1 polymer ?
#
loop_
_entity_poly.entity_id
_entity_poly.type
_entity_poly.pdbx_seq_one_letter_code
_entity_poly.pdbx_strand_id
1 'polypeptide(L)'
;PYVAVVKDGAGIGRTTLHPAKSSVIGTMQYLLPKNNVLPEYLYYVVQYMHLEKYFTGATIPHIYFKDYKAEQFNLDAIERQKEIVASLQKVETLIKARQQQLQKLDELIKARFVEMFGDSTINNKNWERQPLGELCTIVRGGSPRPIEQFLGGDVPWIKIGDATDGDSIYLRSTKEHIIREGVKKSRLIKAGSLIFANCGVSLGFARIITFDGCIHDGWLAMENIDRKLDKIFLLQALN
;
A
#
# COMPACT_ATOMS: atom_id res chain seq x y z
N PRO A 1 28.07 4.25 16.97
CA PRO A 1 26.70 4.27 16.44
C PRO A 1 25.73 4.95 17.41
N TYR A 2 24.63 5.47 16.93
CA TYR A 2 23.59 6.11 17.72
C TYR A 2 22.22 5.96 17.05
N VAL A 3 21.16 6.19 17.81
CA VAL A 3 19.78 6.12 17.33
C VAL A 3 19.28 7.53 17.04
N ALA A 4 18.59 7.74 15.94
CA ALA A 4 17.92 8.99 15.63
C ALA A 4 16.42 8.79 15.50
N VAL A 5 15.65 9.72 16.01
CA VAL A 5 14.19 9.74 16.01
C VAL A 5 13.72 10.97 15.24
N VAL A 6 12.83 10.78 14.27
CA VAL A 6 12.19 11.91 13.57
C VAL A 6 11.27 12.61 14.56
N LYS A 7 11.54 13.89 14.81
CA LYS A 7 10.77 14.70 15.76
C LYS A 7 9.79 15.67 15.11
N ASP A 8 9.94 15.96 13.81
CA ASP A 8 9.13 16.95 13.11
C ASP A 8 8.60 16.39 11.78
N GLY A 9 7.33 16.64 11.46
CA GLY A 9 6.68 16.31 10.20
C GLY A 9 5.98 14.94 10.18
N ALA A 10 5.55 14.49 9.01
CA ALA A 10 4.70 13.31 8.80
C ALA A 10 5.32 11.98 9.25
N GLY A 11 6.62 11.93 9.53
CA GLY A 11 7.32 10.71 9.95
C GLY A 11 7.71 10.70 11.41
N ILE A 12 7.09 11.50 12.27
CA ILE A 12 7.40 11.56 13.71
C ILE A 12 7.40 10.18 14.36
N GLY A 13 8.32 9.98 15.31
CA GLY A 13 8.49 8.68 15.98
C GLY A 13 9.32 7.67 15.19
N ARG A 14 9.47 7.84 13.86
CA ARG A 14 10.30 6.93 13.05
C ARG A 14 11.74 6.96 13.54
N THR A 15 12.26 5.78 13.78
CA THR A 15 13.58 5.55 14.37
C THR A 15 14.55 4.99 13.33
N THR A 16 15.79 5.44 13.37
CA THR A 16 16.87 4.97 12.47
C THR A 16 18.18 4.79 13.24
N LEU A 17 18.97 3.81 12.85
CA LEU A 17 20.32 3.56 13.41
C LEU A 17 21.35 4.21 12.50
N HIS A 18 22.26 4.99 13.08
CA HIS A 18 23.29 5.73 12.37
C HIS A 18 24.70 5.29 12.80
N PRO A 19 25.68 5.32 11.87
CA PRO A 19 27.07 5.04 12.19
C PRO A 19 27.67 6.16 13.06
N ALA A 20 28.74 5.83 13.78
CA ALA A 20 29.53 6.82 14.49
C ALA A 20 30.09 7.86 13.51
N LYS A 21 30.33 9.08 14.01
CA LYS A 21 30.87 10.21 13.22
C LYS A 21 29.98 10.66 12.05
N SER A 22 28.69 10.38 12.11
CA SER A 22 27.66 10.98 11.24
C SER A 22 26.85 12.02 11.98
N SER A 23 26.08 12.84 11.27
CA SER A 23 25.18 13.84 11.83
C SER A 23 23.76 13.67 11.30
N VAL A 24 22.80 14.25 11.99
CA VAL A 24 21.40 14.30 11.59
C VAL A 24 20.95 15.73 11.41
N ILE A 25 19.95 15.96 10.58
CA ILE A 25 19.36 17.30 10.36
C ILE A 25 18.48 17.71 11.54
N GLY A 26 18.15 19.00 11.61
CA GLY A 26 17.43 19.62 12.73
C GLY A 26 16.04 19.03 13.02
N THR A 27 15.42 18.32 12.08
CA THR A 27 14.14 17.63 12.26
C THR A 27 14.24 16.26 12.95
N MET A 28 15.45 15.89 13.37
CA MET A 28 15.71 14.64 14.10
C MET A 28 16.30 14.91 15.49
N GLN A 29 15.95 14.05 16.42
CA GLN A 29 16.57 13.95 17.74
C GLN A 29 17.50 12.74 17.74
N TYR A 30 18.77 12.93 18.11
CA TYR A 30 19.68 11.81 18.32
C TYR A 30 19.68 11.34 19.79
N LEU A 31 19.87 10.05 19.98
CA LEU A 31 19.98 9.38 21.29
C LEU A 31 21.29 8.62 21.31
N LEU A 32 22.19 9.01 22.20
CA LEU A 32 23.48 8.34 22.38
C LEU A 32 23.33 7.27 23.47
N PRO A 33 23.54 5.99 23.12
CA PRO A 33 23.48 4.92 24.11
C PRO A 33 24.63 5.05 25.11
N LYS A 34 24.36 4.70 26.38
CA LYS A 34 25.40 4.55 27.39
C LYS A 34 26.10 3.18 27.26
N ASN A 35 27.21 2.99 27.97
CA ASN A 35 28.08 1.81 27.84
C ASN A 35 27.40 0.47 28.09
N ASN A 36 26.29 0.45 28.83
CA ASN A 36 25.50 -0.76 29.12
C ASN A 36 24.34 -1.01 28.19
N VAL A 37 24.22 -0.23 27.10
CA VAL A 37 23.14 -0.34 26.10
C VAL A 37 23.75 -0.42 24.70
N LEU A 38 23.45 -1.50 23.98
CA LEU A 38 23.85 -1.61 22.57
C LEU A 38 23.03 -0.65 21.70
N PRO A 39 23.63 0.05 20.74
CA PRO A 39 22.90 0.95 19.84
C PRO A 39 21.74 0.25 19.11
N GLU A 40 21.95 -0.96 18.63
CA GLU A 40 20.96 -1.78 17.95
C GLU A 40 19.81 -2.19 18.89
N TYR A 41 20.12 -2.49 20.16
CA TYR A 41 19.10 -2.78 21.18
C TYR A 41 18.26 -1.54 21.45
N LEU A 42 18.91 -0.38 21.65
CA LEU A 42 18.22 0.90 21.84
C LEU A 42 17.32 1.23 20.64
N TYR A 43 17.77 0.95 19.42
CA TYR A 43 16.98 1.14 18.21
C TYR A 43 15.64 0.37 18.27
N TYR A 44 15.65 -0.92 18.60
CA TYR A 44 14.44 -1.72 18.71
C TYR A 44 13.55 -1.30 19.87
N VAL A 45 14.15 -0.97 21.01
CA VAL A 45 13.41 -0.46 22.17
C VAL A 45 12.66 0.81 21.83
N VAL A 46 13.33 1.78 21.19
CA VAL A 46 12.71 3.06 20.83
C VAL A 46 11.61 2.88 19.78
N GLN A 47 11.77 1.96 18.83
CA GLN A 47 10.68 1.60 17.91
C GLN A 47 9.47 1.04 18.65
N TYR A 48 9.68 0.14 19.61
CA TYR A 48 8.60 -0.47 20.40
C TYR A 48 7.87 0.54 21.31
N MET A 49 8.53 1.64 21.68
CA MET A 49 7.92 2.68 22.51
C MET A 49 6.80 3.48 21.82
N HIS A 50 6.71 3.42 20.49
CA HIS A 50 5.70 4.17 19.73
C HIS A 50 5.64 5.64 20.12
N LEU A 51 6.77 6.34 19.92
CA LEU A 51 6.93 7.73 20.36
C LEU A 51 6.00 8.73 19.67
N GLU A 52 5.38 8.36 18.57
CA GLU A 52 4.30 9.10 17.91
C GLU A 52 3.10 9.38 18.84
N LYS A 53 2.92 8.61 19.91
CA LYS A 53 1.91 8.86 20.95
C LYS A 53 2.07 10.21 21.66
N TYR A 54 3.28 10.79 21.61
CA TYR A 54 3.58 12.12 22.16
C TYR A 54 3.36 13.26 21.17
N PHE A 55 2.61 12.98 20.11
CA PHE A 55 2.29 13.93 19.06
C PHE A 55 1.67 15.21 19.62
N THR A 56 2.21 16.36 19.18
CA THR A 56 1.68 17.70 19.41
C THR A 56 1.73 18.50 18.11
N GLY A 57 0.91 19.56 18.01
CA GLY A 57 0.86 20.44 16.85
C GLY A 57 -0.33 20.16 15.93
N ALA A 58 -1.05 21.21 15.56
CA ALA A 58 -2.26 21.13 14.74
C ALA A 58 -1.96 21.00 13.23
N THR A 59 -0.89 21.66 12.76
CA THR A 59 -0.57 21.73 11.31
C THR A 59 0.64 20.87 10.96
N ILE A 60 1.70 20.96 11.74
CA ILE A 60 2.91 20.14 11.57
C ILE A 60 3.09 19.30 12.84
N PRO A 61 3.12 17.98 12.72
CA PRO A 61 3.35 17.10 13.86
C PRO A 61 4.74 17.31 14.48
N HIS A 62 4.79 17.36 15.82
CA HIS A 62 6.03 17.44 16.60
C HIS A 62 6.01 16.48 17.77
N ILE A 63 7.18 15.92 18.12
CA ILE A 63 7.43 15.25 19.39
C ILE A 63 8.68 15.83 20.03
N TYR A 64 8.66 16.01 21.33
CA TYR A 64 9.78 16.62 22.06
C TYR A 64 10.44 15.63 23.01
N PHE A 65 11.76 15.65 23.07
CA PHE A 65 12.51 14.76 23.96
C PHE A 65 12.08 14.91 25.43
N LYS A 66 11.72 16.12 25.86
CA LYS A 66 11.23 16.38 27.23
C LYS A 66 10.01 15.53 27.60
N ASP A 67 9.16 15.16 26.62
CA ASP A 67 7.90 14.45 26.84
C ASP A 67 8.10 12.94 26.96
N TYR A 68 9.10 12.37 26.27
CA TYR A 68 9.37 10.92 26.30
C TYR A 68 10.67 10.51 27.01
N LYS A 69 11.48 11.48 27.49
CA LYS A 69 12.74 11.16 28.21
C LYS A 69 12.56 10.33 29.50
N ALA A 70 11.35 10.30 30.05
CA ALA A 70 11.00 9.53 31.25
C ALA A 70 10.44 8.14 30.95
N GLU A 71 10.31 7.78 29.66
CA GLU A 71 9.91 6.41 29.28
C GLU A 71 10.87 5.39 29.83
N GLN A 72 10.30 4.30 30.33
CA GLN A 72 11.05 3.20 30.92
C GLN A 72 11.00 1.96 30.03
N PHE A 73 12.08 1.23 30.01
CA PHE A 73 12.18 -0.06 29.34
C PHE A 73 13.01 -1.03 30.17
N ASN A 74 12.82 -2.31 29.94
CA ASN A 74 13.62 -3.34 30.61
C ASN A 74 15.04 -3.30 30.04
N LEU A 75 16.02 -3.09 30.90
CA LEU A 75 17.42 -3.10 30.52
C LEU A 75 18.02 -4.49 30.82
N ASP A 76 18.12 -5.30 29.78
CA ASP A 76 18.76 -6.62 29.86
C ASP A 76 20.27 -6.51 29.96
N ALA A 77 20.94 -7.58 30.47
CA ALA A 77 22.40 -7.71 30.41
C ALA A 77 22.87 -7.69 28.93
N ILE A 78 24.11 -7.23 28.69
CA ILE A 78 24.67 -7.05 27.34
C ILE A 78 24.57 -8.33 26.49
N GLU A 79 24.82 -9.48 27.05
CA GLU A 79 24.71 -10.76 26.33
C GLU A 79 23.29 -11.03 25.89
N ARG A 80 22.32 -10.75 26.75
CA ARG A 80 20.90 -10.88 26.38
C ARG A 80 20.46 -9.87 25.33
N GLN A 81 20.96 -8.63 25.40
CA GLN A 81 20.73 -7.62 24.34
C GLN A 81 21.23 -8.12 22.99
N LYS A 82 22.43 -8.74 22.92
CA LYS A 82 22.98 -9.33 21.68
C LYS A 82 22.09 -10.42 21.12
N GLU A 83 21.57 -11.33 21.95
CA GLU A 83 20.66 -12.39 21.52
C GLU A 83 19.34 -11.83 20.94
N ILE A 84 18.77 -10.84 21.63
CA ILE A 84 17.55 -10.17 21.18
C ILE A 84 17.78 -9.49 19.84
N VAL A 85 18.84 -8.69 19.72
CA VAL A 85 19.23 -8.00 18.48
C VAL A 85 19.42 -8.99 17.34
N ALA A 86 20.19 -10.07 17.56
CA ALA A 86 20.43 -11.08 16.54
C ALA A 86 19.14 -11.76 16.07
N SER A 87 18.19 -12.00 16.98
CA SER A 87 16.90 -12.60 16.66
C SER A 87 16.03 -11.65 15.82
N LEU A 88 15.94 -10.37 16.20
CA LEU A 88 15.17 -9.36 15.48
C LEU A 88 15.76 -9.08 14.09
N GLN A 89 17.09 -8.97 13.97
CA GLN A 89 17.78 -8.80 12.69
C GLN A 89 17.54 -9.99 11.73
N LYS A 90 17.48 -11.22 12.26
CA LYS A 90 17.08 -12.38 11.46
C LYS A 90 15.67 -12.22 10.89
N VAL A 91 14.71 -11.81 11.72
CA VAL A 91 13.32 -11.60 11.29
C VAL A 91 13.26 -10.51 10.24
N GLU A 92 13.91 -9.35 10.42
CA GLU A 92 13.96 -8.27 9.43
C GLU A 92 14.56 -8.74 8.11
N THR A 93 15.65 -9.52 8.17
CA THR A 93 16.28 -10.09 6.97
C THR A 93 15.32 -11.01 6.22
N LEU A 94 14.59 -11.86 6.94
CA LEU A 94 13.59 -12.74 6.35
C LEU A 94 12.43 -11.95 5.71
N ILE A 95 11.92 -10.93 6.40
CA ILE A 95 10.86 -10.05 5.86
C ILE A 95 11.33 -9.40 4.56
N LYS A 96 12.53 -8.80 4.57
CA LYS A 96 13.12 -8.16 3.38
C LYS A 96 13.30 -9.15 2.24
N ALA A 97 13.80 -10.35 2.52
CA ALA A 97 13.98 -11.38 1.51
C ALA A 97 12.63 -11.82 0.90
N ARG A 98 11.58 -11.95 1.71
CA ARG A 98 10.24 -12.29 1.23
C ARG A 98 9.61 -11.19 0.39
N GLN A 99 9.78 -9.92 0.77
CA GLN A 99 9.34 -8.78 -0.04
C GLN A 99 10.03 -8.77 -1.41
N GLN A 100 11.34 -9.01 -1.45
CA GLN A 100 12.09 -9.13 -2.70
C GLN A 100 11.64 -10.33 -3.55
N GLN A 101 11.30 -11.46 -2.92
CA GLN A 101 10.76 -12.61 -3.64
C GLN A 101 9.41 -12.30 -4.28
N LEU A 102 8.50 -11.64 -3.57
CA LEU A 102 7.21 -11.22 -4.11
C LEU A 102 7.39 -10.29 -5.30
N GLN A 103 8.24 -9.28 -5.18
CA GLN A 103 8.55 -8.37 -6.28
C GLN A 103 9.09 -9.11 -7.51
N LYS A 104 10.01 -10.06 -7.33
CA LYS A 104 10.55 -10.86 -8.45
C LYS A 104 9.50 -11.76 -9.10
N LEU A 105 8.52 -12.24 -8.34
CA LEU A 105 7.41 -13.01 -8.90
C LEU A 105 6.50 -12.14 -9.78
N ASP A 106 6.22 -10.91 -9.36
CA ASP A 106 5.46 -9.96 -10.17
C ASP A 106 6.21 -9.58 -11.46
N GLU A 107 7.52 -9.35 -11.36
CA GLU A 107 8.38 -9.11 -12.52
C GLU A 107 8.41 -10.30 -13.48
N LEU A 108 8.43 -11.53 -12.95
CA LEU A 108 8.39 -12.77 -13.75
C LEU A 108 7.06 -12.91 -14.50
N ILE A 109 5.93 -12.62 -13.87
CA ILE A 109 4.61 -12.61 -14.52
C ILE A 109 4.61 -11.67 -15.71
N LYS A 110 5.08 -10.42 -15.53
CA LYS A 110 5.18 -9.43 -16.60
C LYS A 110 6.12 -9.86 -17.71
N ALA A 111 7.31 -10.36 -17.37
CA ALA A 111 8.27 -10.85 -18.35
C ALA A 111 7.72 -12.02 -19.16
N ARG A 112 7.02 -12.96 -18.50
CA ARG A 112 6.40 -14.10 -19.16
C ARG A 112 5.24 -13.69 -20.07
N PHE A 113 4.45 -12.70 -19.66
CA PHE A 113 3.41 -12.14 -20.52
C PHE A 113 4.00 -11.56 -21.81
N VAL A 114 5.06 -10.74 -21.71
CA VAL A 114 5.74 -10.16 -22.88
C VAL A 114 6.39 -11.22 -23.75
N GLU A 115 6.98 -12.25 -23.17
CA GLU A 115 7.57 -13.38 -23.92
C GLU A 115 6.51 -14.12 -24.74
N MET A 116 5.35 -14.38 -24.14
CA MET A 116 4.26 -15.13 -24.80
C MET A 116 3.52 -14.29 -25.84
N PHE A 117 3.19 -13.07 -25.52
CA PHE A 117 2.28 -12.24 -26.32
C PHE A 117 2.98 -11.07 -27.03
N GLY A 118 4.24 -10.80 -26.70
CA GLY A 118 5.00 -9.68 -27.25
C GLY A 118 4.73 -8.37 -26.51
N ASP A 119 5.45 -7.34 -26.89
CA ASP A 119 5.23 -5.98 -26.41
C ASP A 119 4.04 -5.37 -27.17
N SER A 120 3.00 -4.98 -26.43
CA SER A 120 1.78 -4.41 -27.00
C SER A 120 2.01 -3.08 -27.71
N THR A 121 3.06 -2.33 -27.34
CA THR A 121 3.40 -1.02 -27.94
C THR A 121 3.93 -1.20 -29.35
N ILE A 122 4.91 -2.09 -29.53
CA ILE A 122 5.57 -2.32 -30.82
C ILE A 122 4.94 -3.46 -31.63
N ASN A 123 4.10 -4.28 -30.99
CA ASN A 123 3.43 -5.42 -31.62
C ASN A 123 4.37 -6.35 -32.40
N ASN A 124 5.49 -6.73 -31.79
CA ASN A 124 6.52 -7.54 -32.43
C ASN A 124 6.09 -8.97 -32.78
N LYS A 125 4.90 -9.40 -32.35
CA LYS A 125 4.28 -10.69 -32.71
C LYS A 125 3.26 -10.57 -33.85
N ASN A 126 3.03 -9.34 -34.35
CA ASN A 126 2.08 -9.05 -35.45
C ASN A 126 0.66 -9.52 -35.16
N TRP A 127 0.18 -9.37 -33.91
CA TRP A 127 -1.22 -9.63 -33.57
C TRP A 127 -2.15 -8.65 -34.27
N GLU A 128 -3.35 -9.12 -34.61
CA GLU A 128 -4.43 -8.24 -35.10
C GLU A 128 -4.73 -7.17 -34.05
N ARG A 129 -4.85 -5.92 -34.49
CA ARG A 129 -5.18 -4.79 -33.62
C ARG A 129 -6.62 -4.39 -33.81
N GLN A 130 -7.36 -4.32 -32.72
CA GLN A 130 -8.75 -3.83 -32.72
C GLN A 130 -8.90 -2.75 -31.63
N PRO A 131 -9.73 -1.72 -31.86
CA PRO A 131 -10.03 -0.72 -30.83
C PRO A 131 -10.71 -1.37 -29.63
N LEU A 132 -10.27 -1.04 -28.42
CA LEU A 132 -10.83 -1.60 -27.19
C LEU A 132 -12.34 -1.32 -27.05
N GLY A 133 -12.82 -0.17 -27.54
CA GLY A 133 -14.24 0.19 -27.54
C GLY A 133 -15.12 -0.67 -28.47
N GLU A 134 -14.53 -1.44 -29.40
CA GLU A 134 -15.24 -2.44 -30.20
C GLU A 134 -15.31 -3.79 -29.51
N LEU A 135 -14.40 -4.04 -28.56
CA LEU A 135 -14.26 -5.29 -27.83
C LEU A 135 -14.95 -5.29 -26.46
N CYS A 136 -15.29 -4.11 -25.91
CA CYS A 136 -16.02 -4.01 -24.65
C CYS A 136 -16.72 -2.65 -24.50
N THR A 137 -17.70 -2.61 -23.63
CA THR A 137 -18.33 -1.36 -23.20
C THR A 137 -17.56 -0.79 -22.02
N ILE A 138 -17.10 0.46 -22.12
CA ILE A 138 -16.37 1.13 -21.04
C ILE A 138 -17.28 2.15 -20.37
N VAL A 139 -17.51 1.99 -19.06
CA VAL A 139 -18.35 2.87 -18.27
C VAL A 139 -17.60 3.42 -17.08
N ARG A 140 -17.82 4.68 -16.73
CA ARG A 140 -17.20 5.31 -15.57
C ARG A 140 -18.03 5.07 -14.30
N GLY A 141 -17.35 4.89 -13.18
CA GLY A 141 -17.94 4.90 -11.87
C GLY A 141 -18.50 6.25 -11.46
N GLY A 142 -19.12 6.31 -10.28
CA GLY A 142 -19.71 7.53 -9.76
C GLY A 142 -19.61 7.58 -8.24
N SER A 143 -19.48 8.80 -7.71
CA SER A 143 -19.42 9.04 -6.26
C SER A 143 -20.63 9.87 -5.84
N PRO A 144 -21.52 9.32 -4.99
CA PRO A 144 -22.59 10.11 -4.38
C PRO A 144 -22.02 11.32 -3.63
N ARG A 145 -22.66 12.46 -3.75
CA ARG A 145 -22.23 13.69 -3.08
C ARG A 145 -23.38 14.37 -2.33
N PRO A 146 -23.15 14.88 -1.09
CA PRO A 146 -21.96 14.64 -0.26
C PRO A 146 -21.94 13.18 0.23
N ILE A 147 -20.76 12.56 0.27
CA ILE A 147 -20.64 11.10 0.47
C ILE A 147 -21.11 10.67 1.87
N GLU A 148 -20.91 11.50 2.88
CA GLU A 148 -21.26 11.25 4.27
C GLU A 148 -22.75 10.89 4.46
N GLN A 149 -23.62 11.42 3.60
CA GLN A 149 -25.07 11.15 3.63
C GLN A 149 -25.43 9.77 3.05
N PHE A 150 -24.49 9.12 2.37
CA PHE A 150 -24.74 7.84 1.68
C PHE A 150 -23.97 6.66 2.26
N LEU A 151 -23.06 6.89 3.23
CA LEU A 151 -22.30 5.82 3.88
C LEU A 151 -23.16 5.03 4.88
N GLY A 152 -22.69 3.81 5.24
CA GLY A 152 -23.27 2.98 6.28
C GLY A 152 -24.44 2.09 5.82
N GLY A 153 -24.60 1.90 4.50
CA GLY A 153 -25.61 1.01 3.92
C GLY A 153 -25.16 -0.44 3.77
N ASP A 154 -25.89 -1.17 2.92
CA ASP A 154 -25.67 -2.59 2.61
C ASP A 154 -25.05 -2.83 1.22
N VAL A 155 -24.93 -1.79 0.38
CA VAL A 155 -24.37 -1.92 -0.97
C VAL A 155 -22.86 -1.65 -0.95
N PRO A 156 -22.01 -2.61 -1.35
CA PRO A 156 -20.57 -2.43 -1.42
C PRO A 156 -20.18 -1.22 -2.27
N TRP A 157 -19.31 -0.36 -1.75
CA TRP A 157 -18.79 0.81 -2.48
C TRP A 157 -17.27 0.73 -2.63
N ILE A 158 -16.85 0.44 -3.85
CA ILE A 158 -15.49 0.07 -4.19
C ILE A 158 -14.66 1.31 -4.49
N LYS A 159 -13.68 1.61 -3.64
CA LYS A 159 -12.68 2.66 -3.84
C LYS A 159 -11.36 2.08 -4.35
N ILE A 160 -10.49 2.93 -4.92
CA ILE A 160 -9.18 2.49 -5.42
C ILE A 160 -8.35 1.85 -4.30
N GLY A 161 -8.38 2.41 -3.09
CA GLY A 161 -7.66 1.88 -1.94
C GLY A 161 -8.09 0.48 -1.47
N ASP A 162 -9.24 -0.03 -1.89
CA ASP A 162 -9.64 -1.41 -1.57
C ASP A 162 -8.88 -2.45 -2.42
N ALA A 163 -8.31 -2.03 -3.54
CA ALA A 163 -7.67 -2.89 -4.53
C ALA A 163 -6.15 -2.70 -4.65
N THR A 164 -5.55 -1.86 -3.81
CA THR A 164 -4.10 -1.60 -3.81
C THR A 164 -3.30 -2.69 -3.11
N ASP A 165 -3.93 -3.41 -2.19
CA ASP A 165 -3.33 -4.49 -1.41
C ASP A 165 -4.01 -5.83 -1.73
N GLY A 166 -3.31 -6.94 -1.48
CA GLY A 166 -3.85 -8.29 -1.61
C GLY A 166 -3.69 -8.89 -2.99
N ASP A 167 -4.76 -9.52 -3.49
CA ASP A 167 -4.75 -10.27 -4.76
C ASP A 167 -4.62 -9.33 -5.97
N SER A 168 -3.63 -9.57 -6.83
CA SER A 168 -3.39 -8.76 -8.03
C SER A 168 -4.40 -9.00 -9.17
N ILE A 169 -5.27 -9.99 -9.05
CA ILE A 169 -6.28 -10.36 -10.05
C ILE A 169 -7.69 -10.02 -9.54
N TYR A 170 -8.02 -10.47 -8.32
CA TYR A 170 -9.38 -10.42 -7.80
C TYR A 170 -9.53 -9.45 -6.64
N LEU A 171 -10.56 -8.60 -6.70
CA LEU A 171 -11.03 -7.83 -5.56
C LEU A 171 -12.16 -8.60 -4.87
N ARG A 172 -11.93 -9.03 -3.62
CA ARG A 172 -12.82 -9.93 -2.89
C ARG A 172 -13.70 -9.25 -1.85
N SER A 173 -13.37 -8.01 -1.47
CA SER A 173 -14.12 -7.24 -0.48
C SER A 173 -13.85 -5.76 -0.61
N THR A 174 -14.68 -4.94 0.00
CA THR A 174 -14.49 -3.49 0.14
C THR A 174 -14.69 -3.09 1.62
N LYS A 175 -14.10 -1.98 2.00
CA LYS A 175 -14.19 -1.46 3.39
C LYS A 175 -15.48 -0.68 3.63
N GLU A 176 -15.99 0.00 2.63
CA GLU A 176 -17.12 0.90 2.74
C GLU A 176 -18.35 0.41 1.97
N HIS A 177 -19.52 0.79 2.47
CA HIS A 177 -20.80 0.47 1.88
C HIS A 177 -21.64 1.75 1.81
N ILE A 178 -22.53 1.82 0.82
CA ILE A 178 -23.49 2.92 0.65
C ILE A 178 -24.92 2.42 0.79
N ILE A 179 -25.81 3.34 1.15
CA ILE A 179 -27.26 3.09 1.17
C ILE A 179 -27.81 3.00 -0.26
N ARG A 180 -28.98 2.39 -0.42
CA ARG A 180 -29.60 2.14 -1.75
C ARG A 180 -29.86 3.42 -2.54
N GLU A 181 -30.16 4.53 -1.87
CA GLU A 181 -30.35 5.83 -2.48
C GLU A 181 -29.09 6.34 -3.20
N GLY A 182 -27.91 5.97 -2.68
CA GLY A 182 -26.61 6.31 -3.28
C GLY A 182 -26.31 5.55 -4.57
N VAL A 183 -26.91 4.38 -4.77
CA VAL A 183 -26.70 3.55 -5.99
C VAL A 183 -27.05 4.31 -7.26
N LYS A 184 -28.14 5.10 -7.24
CA LYS A 184 -28.56 5.93 -8.39
C LYS A 184 -27.57 7.01 -8.76
N LYS A 185 -26.69 7.39 -7.82
CA LYS A 185 -25.63 8.40 -8.01
C LYS A 185 -24.25 7.79 -8.20
N SER A 186 -24.17 6.46 -8.22
CA SER A 186 -22.96 5.69 -8.46
C SER A 186 -23.15 4.79 -9.69
N ARG A 187 -22.25 3.84 -9.90
CA ARG A 187 -22.36 2.82 -10.94
C ARG A 187 -22.32 1.45 -10.28
N LEU A 188 -23.48 0.77 -10.28
CA LEU A 188 -23.56 -0.63 -9.84
C LEU A 188 -23.03 -1.53 -10.97
N ILE A 189 -22.10 -2.39 -10.65
CA ILE A 189 -21.52 -3.39 -11.55
C ILE A 189 -21.65 -4.79 -10.91
N LYS A 190 -21.62 -5.82 -11.75
CA LYS A 190 -21.80 -7.20 -11.38
C LYS A 190 -20.49 -7.90 -11.06
N ALA A 191 -20.58 -8.93 -10.20
CA ALA A 191 -19.48 -9.86 -9.99
C ALA A 191 -18.96 -10.40 -11.33
N GLY A 192 -17.64 -10.52 -11.44
CA GLY A 192 -16.96 -10.88 -12.68
C GLY A 192 -16.65 -9.71 -13.62
N SER A 193 -17.10 -8.48 -13.33
CA SER A 193 -16.70 -7.31 -14.10
C SER A 193 -15.22 -6.98 -13.87
N LEU A 194 -14.55 -6.53 -14.94
CA LEU A 194 -13.18 -6.00 -14.90
C LEU A 194 -13.26 -4.50 -14.65
N ILE A 195 -12.52 -4.01 -13.65
CA ILE A 195 -12.39 -2.58 -13.34
C ILE A 195 -10.95 -2.12 -13.51
N PHE A 196 -10.78 -0.87 -13.94
CA PHE A 196 -9.49 -0.24 -14.19
C PHE A 196 -9.39 1.11 -13.47
N ALA A 197 -8.33 1.30 -12.72
CA ALA A 197 -8.08 2.56 -11.99
C ALA A 197 -7.60 3.65 -12.94
N ASN A 198 -8.41 4.71 -13.11
CA ASN A 198 -8.13 5.79 -14.06
C ASN A 198 -7.75 7.12 -13.40
N CYS A 199 -7.59 7.15 -12.08
CA CYS A 199 -7.15 8.35 -11.37
C CYS A 199 -6.43 8.03 -10.06
N GLY A 200 -5.80 9.06 -9.47
CA GLY A 200 -5.11 8.97 -8.18
C GLY A 200 -3.65 8.51 -8.29
N VAL A 201 -3.03 8.35 -7.14
CA VAL A 201 -1.61 7.98 -7.02
C VAL A 201 -1.36 6.55 -7.54
N SER A 202 -2.38 5.69 -7.49
CA SER A 202 -2.33 4.28 -7.89
C SER A 202 -3.11 4.05 -9.19
N LEU A 203 -2.99 4.95 -10.16
CA LEU A 203 -3.65 4.78 -11.46
C LEU A 203 -2.96 3.67 -12.28
N GLY A 204 -3.70 3.10 -13.25
CA GLY A 204 -3.11 2.22 -14.26
C GLY A 204 -3.06 0.74 -13.86
N PHE A 205 -3.97 0.27 -13.02
CA PHE A 205 -4.10 -1.16 -12.74
C PHE A 205 -5.56 -1.64 -12.84
N ALA A 206 -5.72 -2.94 -13.11
CA ALA A 206 -7.01 -3.59 -13.27
C ALA A 206 -7.27 -4.66 -12.21
N ARG A 207 -8.55 -4.91 -11.89
CA ARG A 207 -9.01 -6.01 -11.03
C ARG A 207 -10.32 -6.60 -11.56
N ILE A 208 -10.59 -7.85 -11.23
CA ILE A 208 -11.89 -8.49 -11.42
C ILE A 208 -12.59 -8.52 -10.08
N ILE A 209 -13.80 -7.95 -9.98
CA ILE A 209 -14.58 -8.00 -8.74
C ILE A 209 -15.28 -9.36 -8.61
N THR A 210 -15.37 -9.88 -7.37
CA THR A 210 -16.01 -11.17 -7.07
C THR A 210 -17.41 -11.03 -6.47
N PHE A 211 -17.89 -9.81 -6.32
CA PHE A 211 -19.18 -9.46 -5.73
C PHE A 211 -19.84 -8.30 -6.48
N ASP A 212 -21.16 -8.15 -6.35
CA ASP A 212 -21.87 -6.99 -6.90
C ASP A 212 -21.58 -5.75 -6.05
N GLY A 213 -21.32 -4.61 -6.66
CA GLY A 213 -21.02 -3.38 -5.93
C GLY A 213 -21.01 -2.13 -6.79
N CYS A 214 -21.08 -0.99 -6.13
CA CYS A 214 -20.94 0.32 -6.77
C CYS A 214 -19.47 0.73 -6.84
N ILE A 215 -19.02 1.26 -7.96
CA ILE A 215 -17.65 1.73 -8.15
C ILE A 215 -17.55 3.25 -8.06
N HIS A 216 -16.53 3.72 -7.32
CA HIS A 216 -16.14 5.12 -7.20
C HIS A 216 -15.77 5.71 -8.58
N ASP A 217 -15.90 7.02 -8.76
CA ASP A 217 -15.61 7.73 -10.02
C ASP A 217 -14.14 7.67 -10.49
N GLY A 218 -13.25 7.14 -9.66
CA GLY A 218 -11.87 6.76 -10.03
C GLY A 218 -11.73 5.45 -10.77
N TRP A 219 -12.83 4.70 -10.97
CA TRP A 219 -12.84 3.45 -11.71
C TRP A 219 -13.51 3.58 -13.07
N LEU A 220 -12.97 2.87 -14.06
CA LEU A 220 -13.68 2.46 -15.26
C LEU A 220 -14.07 1.00 -15.11
N ALA A 221 -15.27 0.61 -15.48
CA ALA A 221 -15.66 -0.79 -15.63
C ALA A 221 -15.69 -1.17 -17.11
N MET A 222 -15.20 -2.35 -17.43
CA MET A 222 -15.25 -2.98 -18.73
C MET A 222 -16.32 -4.06 -18.69
N GLU A 223 -17.43 -3.79 -19.37
CA GLU A 223 -18.61 -4.65 -19.45
C GLU A 223 -18.74 -5.22 -20.87
N ASN A 224 -19.51 -6.29 -21.04
CA ASN A 224 -19.80 -6.90 -22.35
C ASN A 224 -18.52 -7.19 -23.17
N ILE A 225 -17.49 -7.72 -22.48
CA ILE A 225 -16.23 -8.08 -23.15
C ILE A 225 -16.53 -9.16 -24.20
N ASP A 226 -16.10 -8.89 -25.46
CA ASP A 226 -16.26 -9.84 -26.57
C ASP A 226 -15.62 -11.18 -26.22
N ARG A 227 -16.27 -12.28 -26.63
CA ARG A 227 -15.80 -13.65 -26.37
C ARG A 227 -14.45 -13.97 -27.02
N LYS A 228 -14.03 -13.18 -28.01
CA LYS A 228 -12.70 -13.29 -28.63
C LYS A 228 -11.58 -12.80 -27.73
N LEU A 229 -11.91 -12.00 -26.70
CA LEU A 229 -10.95 -11.40 -25.78
C LEU A 229 -11.05 -12.10 -24.42
N ASP A 230 -10.02 -12.84 -24.04
CA ASP A 230 -9.94 -13.43 -22.72
C ASP A 230 -9.80 -12.35 -21.65
N LYS A 231 -10.63 -12.42 -20.61
CA LYS A 231 -10.67 -11.41 -19.55
C LYS A 231 -9.40 -11.35 -18.71
N ILE A 232 -8.75 -12.49 -18.45
CA ILE A 232 -7.50 -12.55 -17.71
C ILE A 232 -6.36 -12.00 -18.56
N PHE A 233 -6.36 -12.32 -19.87
CA PHE A 233 -5.41 -11.70 -20.80
C PHE A 233 -5.55 -10.18 -20.79
N LEU A 234 -6.78 -9.64 -20.90
CA LEU A 234 -7.03 -8.19 -20.86
C LEU A 234 -6.55 -7.58 -19.54
N LEU A 235 -6.84 -8.24 -18.41
CA LEU A 235 -6.37 -7.80 -17.09
C LEU A 235 -4.85 -7.69 -17.04
N GLN A 236 -4.14 -8.72 -17.54
CA GLN A 236 -2.67 -8.73 -17.54
C GLN A 236 -2.09 -7.69 -18.51
N ALA A 237 -2.75 -7.46 -19.63
CA ALA A 237 -2.34 -6.43 -20.59
C ALA A 237 -2.52 -5.00 -20.07
N LEU A 238 -3.41 -4.80 -19.10
CA LEU A 238 -3.67 -3.52 -18.44
C LEU A 238 -2.79 -3.26 -17.21
N ASN A 239 -2.19 -4.30 -16.61
CA ASN A 239 -1.32 -4.25 -15.42
C ASN A 239 0.16 -4.16 -15.81
#